data_f01dddd9a60c8c68a340eb6c3dc1aa1d
#
_entry.id   f01dddd9a60c8c68a340eb6c3dc1aa1d
#
_cell.length_a   1.000
_cell.length_b   1.000
_cell.length_c   1.000
_cell.angle_alpha   90.00
_cell.angle_beta   90.00
_cell.angle_gamma   90.00
#
_symmetry.space_group_name_H-M   'P 1'
#
loop_
_entity.id
_entity.type
_entity.pdbx_description
1 polymer ?
#
loop_
_entity_poly.entity_id
_entity_poly.type
_entity_poly.pdbx_seq_one_letter_code
_entity_poly.pdbx_strand_id
1 'polypeptide(L)'
;CGDEHLSYAELDMRAERLARGLRARGVAAEALVAIAAERSFDLVVGLLGILKAGAGYLPLDPNYPAERLAYMLRDSGARWLICQETL
;
A
#
# COMPACT_ATOMS: atom_id res chain seq x y z
N CYS A 1 6.58 -13.18 9.20
CA CYS A 1 5.47 -12.67 9.97
C CYS A 1 4.82 -13.80 10.76
N GLY A 2 5.33 -14.03 11.98
CA GLY A 2 4.86 -15.08 12.84
C GLY A 2 5.06 -16.45 12.19
N ASP A 3 4.04 -17.27 12.25
CA ASP A 3 4.08 -18.63 11.70
C ASP A 3 3.56 -18.71 10.27
N GLU A 4 3.18 -17.58 9.70
CA GLU A 4 2.68 -17.56 8.33
C GLU A 4 3.83 -17.58 7.33
N HIS A 5 3.63 -18.32 6.27
CA HIS A 5 4.60 -18.41 5.20
C HIS A 5 3.93 -18.18 3.86
N LEU A 6 4.53 -17.33 3.06
CA LEU A 6 4.15 -17.14 1.66
C LEU A 6 5.36 -17.43 0.80
N SER A 7 5.17 -18.16 -0.28
CA SER A 7 6.23 -18.33 -1.25
C SER A 7 6.44 -16.99 -1.98
N TYR A 8 7.62 -16.82 -2.56
CA TYR A 8 7.89 -15.62 -3.37
C TYR A 8 6.92 -15.52 -4.54
N ALA A 9 6.53 -16.65 -5.10
CA ALA A 9 5.57 -16.66 -6.21
C ALA A 9 4.21 -16.13 -5.78
N GLU A 10 3.72 -16.52 -4.60
CA GLU A 10 2.46 -16.05 -4.09
C GLU A 10 2.52 -14.56 -3.74
N LEU A 11 3.63 -14.14 -3.14
CA LEU A 11 3.83 -12.74 -2.80
C LEU A 11 3.83 -11.87 -4.05
N ASP A 12 4.56 -12.30 -5.07
CA ASP A 12 4.63 -11.59 -6.34
C ASP A 12 3.27 -11.53 -7.03
N MET A 13 2.51 -12.62 -7.00
CA MET A 13 1.19 -12.67 -7.60
C MET A 13 0.22 -11.69 -6.92
N ARG A 14 0.23 -11.63 -5.60
CA ARG A 14 -0.62 -10.71 -4.85
C ARG A 14 -0.24 -9.26 -5.12
N ALA A 15 1.06 -8.99 -5.15
CA ALA A 15 1.55 -7.65 -5.46
C ALA A 15 1.18 -7.23 -6.88
N GLU A 16 1.24 -8.14 -7.84
CA GLU A 16 0.86 -7.87 -9.23
C GLU A 16 -0.63 -7.57 -9.35
N ARG A 17 -1.48 -8.29 -8.63
CA ARG A 17 -2.92 -8.00 -8.61
C ARG A 17 -3.19 -6.60 -8.07
N LEU A 18 -2.53 -6.25 -6.99
CA LEU A 18 -2.68 -4.93 -6.41
C LEU A 18 -2.21 -3.85 -7.39
N ALA A 19 -1.08 -4.07 -8.03
CA ALA A 19 -0.55 -3.12 -9.00
C ALA A 19 -1.51 -2.90 -10.17
N ARG A 20 -2.14 -3.97 -10.67
CA ARG A 20 -3.14 -3.86 -11.73
C ARG A 20 -4.35 -3.05 -11.29
N GLY A 21 -4.82 -3.29 -10.06
CA GLY A 21 -5.92 -2.53 -9.49
C GLY A 21 -5.60 -1.06 -9.35
N LEU A 22 -4.39 -0.74 -8.91
CA LEU A 22 -3.95 0.63 -8.78
C LEU A 22 -3.87 1.32 -10.13
N ARG A 23 -3.28 0.68 -11.13
CA ARG A 23 -3.20 1.23 -12.48
C ARG A 23 -4.59 1.44 -13.08
N ALA A 24 -5.50 0.52 -12.84
CA ALA A 24 -6.88 0.64 -13.31
C ALA A 24 -7.59 1.86 -12.70
N ARG A 25 -7.16 2.29 -11.52
CA ARG A 25 -7.71 3.46 -10.85
C ARG A 25 -6.98 4.76 -11.19
N GLY A 26 -6.00 4.71 -12.08
CA GLY A 26 -5.30 5.89 -12.52
C GLY A 26 -3.97 6.16 -11.84
N VAL A 27 -3.49 5.23 -11.01
CA VAL A 27 -2.16 5.37 -10.40
C VAL A 27 -1.10 5.22 -11.49
N ALA A 28 -0.22 6.18 -11.58
CA ALA A 28 0.84 6.21 -12.58
C ALA A 28 2.14 6.71 -11.95
N ALA A 29 3.18 6.81 -12.74
CA ALA A 29 4.45 7.40 -12.30
C ALA A 29 4.18 8.78 -11.69
N GLU A 30 4.90 9.13 -10.66
CA GLU A 30 4.77 10.36 -9.89
C GLU A 30 3.56 10.40 -8.96
N ALA A 31 2.66 9.44 -9.01
CA ALA A 31 1.60 9.33 -8.03
C ALA A 31 2.18 8.94 -6.68
N LEU A 32 1.51 9.37 -5.61
CA LEU A 32 1.85 8.98 -4.25
C LEU A 32 0.68 8.21 -3.67
N VAL A 33 0.96 6.98 -3.24
CA VAL A 33 -0.05 6.10 -2.65
C VAL A 33 0.26 5.93 -1.17
N ALA A 34 -0.66 6.32 -0.31
CA ALA A 34 -0.50 6.11 1.12
C ALA A 34 -0.86 4.66 1.45
N ILE A 35 -0.16 4.09 2.41
CA ILE A 35 -0.44 2.74 2.87
C ILE A 35 -0.44 2.72 4.39
N ALA A 36 -1.55 2.26 4.97
CA ALA A 36 -1.73 2.11 6.41
C ALA A 36 -1.99 0.64 6.71
N ALA A 37 -0.95 -0.08 7.09
CA ALA A 37 -1.04 -1.50 7.41
C ALA A 37 -0.03 -1.83 8.50
N GLU A 38 -0.38 -2.77 9.34
CA GLU A 38 0.54 -3.27 10.35
C GLU A 38 1.59 -4.16 9.69
N ARG A 39 2.68 -4.37 10.41
CA ARG A 39 3.75 -5.25 9.92
C ARG A 39 3.22 -6.66 9.72
N SER A 40 3.19 -7.06 8.47
CA SER A 40 2.63 -8.33 8.05
C SER A 40 2.97 -8.55 6.58
N PHE A 41 2.56 -9.69 6.05
CA PHE A 41 2.66 -9.93 4.61
C PHE A 41 1.83 -8.91 3.82
N ASP A 42 0.72 -8.45 4.40
CA ASP A 42 -0.11 -7.43 3.75
C ASP A 42 0.66 -6.14 3.49
N LEU A 43 1.49 -5.72 4.45
CA LEU A 43 2.32 -4.53 4.25
C LEU A 43 3.31 -4.75 3.11
N VAL A 44 3.96 -5.91 3.08
CA VAL A 44 4.92 -6.24 2.02
C VAL A 44 4.23 -6.28 0.65
N VAL A 45 3.08 -6.93 0.57
CA VAL A 45 2.28 -6.97 -0.66
C VAL A 45 1.91 -5.57 -1.10
N GLY A 46 1.48 -4.73 -0.15
CA GLY A 46 1.10 -3.35 -0.44
C GLY A 46 2.24 -2.54 -1.02
N LEU A 47 3.40 -2.60 -0.37
CA LEU A 47 4.58 -1.86 -0.82
C LEU A 47 5.05 -2.33 -2.20
N LEU A 48 5.14 -3.64 -2.40
CA LEU A 48 5.53 -4.19 -3.69
C LEU A 48 4.53 -3.84 -4.80
N GLY A 49 3.24 -3.89 -4.48
CA GLY A 49 2.20 -3.53 -5.45
C GLY A 49 2.30 -2.08 -5.89
N ILE A 50 2.55 -1.18 -4.95
CA ILE A 50 2.72 0.24 -5.26
C ILE A 50 3.94 0.44 -6.16
N LEU A 51 5.06 -0.20 -5.82
CA LEU A 51 6.28 -0.10 -6.61
C LEU A 51 6.10 -0.70 -8.02
N LYS A 52 5.40 -1.83 -8.12
CA LYS A 52 5.09 -2.45 -9.42
C LYS A 52 4.20 -1.55 -10.28
N ALA A 53 3.35 -0.75 -9.66
CA ALA A 53 2.52 0.22 -10.36
C ALA A 53 3.32 1.45 -10.82
N GLY A 54 4.56 1.58 -10.39
CA GLY A 54 5.42 2.70 -10.75
C GLY A 54 5.26 3.93 -9.89
N ALA A 55 4.57 3.82 -8.77
CA ALA A 55 4.26 4.95 -7.89
C ALA A 55 5.20 5.00 -6.69
N GLY A 56 5.22 6.14 -6.02
CA GLY A 56 5.83 6.28 -4.71
C GLY A 56 4.86 5.91 -3.61
N TYR A 57 5.36 5.60 -2.43
CA TYR A 57 4.52 5.23 -1.30
C TYR A 57 4.76 6.14 -0.10
N LEU A 58 3.71 6.32 0.70
CA LEU A 58 3.76 7.03 1.96
C LEU A 58 3.30 6.07 3.05
N PRO A 59 4.20 5.55 3.89
CA PRO A 59 3.79 4.64 4.95
C PRO A 59 3.15 5.41 6.10
N LEU A 60 2.01 4.93 6.57
CA LEU A 60 1.30 5.50 7.71
C LEU A 60 1.11 4.41 8.76
N ASP A 61 1.31 4.79 10.01
CA ASP A 61 1.03 3.87 11.11
C ASP A 61 -0.48 3.85 11.34
N PRO A 62 -1.15 2.70 11.20
CA PRO A 62 -2.60 2.63 11.38
C PRO A 62 -3.05 2.97 12.81
N ASN A 63 -2.12 2.98 13.75
CA ASN A 63 -2.43 3.30 15.14
C ASN A 63 -2.38 4.80 15.45
N TYR A 64 -1.99 5.62 14.49
CA TYR A 64 -2.02 7.07 14.68
C TYR A 64 -3.47 7.55 14.84
N PRO A 65 -3.69 8.64 15.63
CA PRO A 65 -5.01 9.24 15.71
C PRO A 65 -5.54 9.64 14.33
N ALA A 66 -6.85 9.53 14.16
CA ALA A 66 -7.49 9.84 12.88
C ALA A 66 -7.14 11.22 12.35
N GLU A 67 -7.08 12.21 13.24
CA GLU A 67 -6.73 13.59 12.86
C GLU A 67 -5.34 13.69 12.27
N ARG A 68 -4.38 12.93 12.84
CA ARG A 68 -3.01 12.91 12.35
C ARG A 68 -2.92 12.24 11.00
N LEU A 69 -3.63 11.14 10.81
CA LEU A 69 -3.67 10.44 9.53
C LEU A 69 -4.26 11.35 8.45
N ALA A 70 -5.36 12.03 8.77
CA ALA A 70 -5.99 12.95 7.84
C ALA A 70 -5.06 14.10 7.45
N TYR A 71 -4.34 14.65 8.43
CA TYR A 71 -3.37 15.70 8.17
C TYR A 71 -2.27 15.23 7.24
N MET A 72 -1.69 14.04 7.52
CA MET A 72 -0.61 13.49 6.71
C MET A 72 -1.06 13.22 5.28
N LEU A 73 -2.28 12.73 5.10
CA LEU A 73 -2.84 12.50 3.78
C LEU A 73 -3.00 13.81 3.01
N ARG A 74 -3.54 14.83 3.65
CA ARG A 74 -3.72 16.15 3.02
C ARG A 74 -2.39 16.80 2.67
N ASP A 75 -1.46 16.76 3.64
CA ASP A 75 -0.17 17.44 3.48
C ASP A 75 0.68 16.82 2.38
N SER A 76 0.61 15.49 2.25
CA SER A 76 1.40 14.76 1.27
C SER A 76 0.87 14.86 -0.16
N GLY A 77 -0.41 15.17 -0.32
CA GLY A 77 -1.05 15.16 -1.62
C GLY A 77 -1.39 13.77 -2.13
N ALA A 78 -1.29 12.74 -1.29
CA ALA A 78 -1.65 11.39 -1.68
C ALA A 78 -3.15 11.30 -1.97
N ARG A 79 -3.50 10.70 -3.11
CA ARG A 79 -4.89 10.55 -3.53
C ARG A 79 -5.46 9.16 -3.29
N TRP A 80 -4.58 8.20 -3.03
CA TRP A 80 -4.98 6.82 -2.81
C TRP A 80 -4.48 6.36 -1.47
N LEU A 81 -5.31 5.61 -0.78
CA LEU A 81 -4.96 5.01 0.50
C LEU A 81 -5.24 3.52 0.43
N ILE A 82 -4.24 2.72 0.71
CA ILE A 82 -4.38 1.28 0.84
C ILE A 82 -4.40 0.95 2.32
N CYS A 83 -5.38 0.18 2.75
CA CYS A 83 -5.43 -0.34 4.12
C CYS A 83 -5.56 -1.86 4.08
N GLN A 84 -5.41 -2.50 5.23
CA GLN A 84 -5.41 -3.96 5.29
C GLN A 84 -6.68 -4.60 4.74
N GLU A 85 -7.80 -3.93 4.88
CA GLU A 85 -9.07 -4.46 4.38
C GLU A 85 -9.13 -4.52 2.85
N THR A 86 -8.29 -3.74 2.16
CA THR A 86 -8.25 -3.73 0.71
C THR A 86 -7.20 -4.69 0.15
N LEU A 87 -6.44 -5.29 1.03
CA LEU A 87 -5.38 -6.24 0.67
C LEU A 87 -5.84 -7.66 0.89
#